data_bb5d5155edb8121d68f341800cc71471
#
_entry.id   bb5d5155edb8121d68f341800cc71471
#
_cell.length_a   1.000
_cell.length_b   1.000
_cell.length_c   1.000
_cell.angle_alpha   90.00
_cell.angle_beta   90.00
_cell.angle_gamma   90.00
#
_symmetry.space_group_name_H-M   'P 1'
#
loop_
_entity.id
_entity.type
_entity.pdbx_description
1 polymer ?
#
loop_
_entity_poly.entity_id
_entity_poly.type
_entity_poly.pdbx_seq_one_letter_code
_entity_poly.pdbx_strand_id
1 'polypeptide(L)'
;MTAQIISGTELAKEKRAQLAKEVEQLKSKGIEPGLAVILVGDNPASHSYVKGKQKACAEVGIRSILLTFPDTITEAALLEQIKQLNADPSIHGILVQLPLPPHIDELNVIETIAPEKDVDGFHPINIGRMMIGQKAFLPCTPYGILFMVQSLGVDMAGKHVVVVGRSNIVGKPVGQLFLREHATVTYCHSKTKDLAAMTRQADILIVAVGRANMIGADHVKEGAIVIDVGVNRLENGKLCGDVRFEEVKEVASYLTPVPKGVGPMTITMLLHNTVEAAREYGHQQVQR
;
A
#
# COMPACT_ATOMS: atom_id res chain seq x y z
N MET A 1 -14.53 -9.17 25.02
CA MET A 1 -15.17 -8.04 24.26
C MET A 1 -14.92 -8.31 22.79
N THR A 2 -15.93 -8.26 21.95
CA THR A 2 -15.76 -8.49 20.51
C THR A 2 -15.09 -7.25 19.87
N ALA A 3 -14.08 -7.46 19.03
CA ALA A 3 -13.33 -6.40 18.38
C ALA A 3 -14.21 -5.48 17.51
N GLN A 4 -13.92 -4.18 17.52
CA GLN A 4 -14.47 -3.25 16.54
C GLN A 4 -13.79 -3.48 15.19
N ILE A 5 -14.59 -3.48 14.13
CA ILE A 5 -14.08 -3.72 12.77
C ILE A 5 -13.57 -2.42 12.15
N ILE A 6 -12.33 -2.44 11.69
CA ILE A 6 -11.74 -1.31 10.94
C ILE A 6 -12.09 -1.51 9.46
N SER A 7 -13.12 -0.83 8.99
CA SER A 7 -13.56 -0.92 7.60
C SER A 7 -12.68 -0.06 6.68
N GLY A 8 -11.77 -0.71 5.96
CA GLY A 8 -10.98 -0.02 4.94
C GLY A 8 -11.82 0.52 3.78
N THR A 9 -12.95 -0.11 3.50
CA THR A 9 -13.89 0.37 2.46
C THR A 9 -14.51 1.70 2.83
N GLU A 10 -14.94 1.89 4.09
CA GLU A 10 -15.53 3.15 4.55
C GLU A 10 -14.48 4.27 4.61
N LEU A 11 -13.32 3.99 5.21
CA LEU A 11 -12.19 4.94 5.24
C LEU A 11 -11.74 5.34 3.83
N ALA A 12 -11.68 4.39 2.91
CA ALA A 12 -11.35 4.65 1.51
C ALA A 12 -12.36 5.57 0.85
N LYS A 13 -13.66 5.37 1.09
CA LYS A 13 -14.73 6.22 0.55
C LYS A 13 -14.59 7.66 1.03
N GLU A 14 -14.38 7.85 2.33
CA GLU A 14 -14.21 9.18 2.93
C GLU A 14 -12.96 9.89 2.37
N LYS A 15 -11.83 9.19 2.35
CA LYS A 15 -10.57 9.76 1.85
C LYS A 15 -10.63 10.08 0.36
N ARG A 16 -11.27 9.24 -0.46
CA ARG A 16 -11.48 9.51 -1.89
C ARG A 16 -12.38 10.70 -2.13
N ALA A 17 -13.42 10.91 -1.31
CA ALA A 17 -14.26 12.10 -1.40
C ALA A 17 -13.47 13.39 -1.13
N GLN A 18 -12.48 13.36 -0.23
CA GLN A 18 -11.53 14.46 0.00
C GLN A 18 -10.63 14.65 -1.22
N LEU A 19 -10.02 13.57 -1.73
CA LEU A 19 -9.15 13.61 -2.91
C LEU A 19 -9.85 14.14 -4.15
N ALA A 20 -11.12 13.80 -4.36
CA ALA A 20 -11.90 14.34 -5.48
C ALA A 20 -11.96 15.87 -5.45
N LYS A 21 -12.18 16.48 -4.28
CA LYS A 21 -12.16 17.95 -4.11
C LYS A 21 -10.77 18.54 -4.40
N GLU A 22 -9.71 17.85 -3.96
CA GLU A 22 -8.32 18.28 -4.23
C GLU A 22 -8.00 18.23 -5.74
N VAL A 23 -8.48 17.18 -6.43
CA VAL A 23 -8.33 17.05 -7.89
C VAL A 23 -9.08 18.16 -8.63
N GLU A 24 -10.30 18.52 -8.21
CA GLU A 24 -11.04 19.66 -8.78
C GLU A 24 -10.29 20.97 -8.60
N GLN A 25 -9.69 21.19 -7.42
CA GLN A 25 -8.87 22.37 -7.16
C GLN A 25 -7.60 22.42 -8.03
N LEU A 26 -6.95 21.28 -8.29
CA LEU A 26 -5.81 21.20 -9.20
C LEU A 26 -6.24 21.48 -10.64
N LYS A 27 -7.34 20.90 -11.09
CA LYS A 27 -7.90 21.15 -12.44
C LYS A 27 -8.27 22.60 -12.65
N SER A 28 -8.81 23.30 -11.66
CA SER A 28 -9.10 24.73 -11.75
C SER A 28 -7.85 25.59 -11.93
N LYS A 29 -6.66 25.05 -11.59
CA LYS A 29 -5.35 25.67 -11.82
C LYS A 29 -4.65 25.17 -13.08
N GLY A 30 -5.34 24.41 -13.94
CA GLY A 30 -4.80 23.83 -15.15
C GLY A 30 -3.94 22.59 -14.98
N ILE A 31 -3.97 21.96 -13.79
CA ILE A 31 -3.20 20.75 -13.49
C ILE A 31 -4.15 19.56 -13.43
N GLU A 32 -4.10 18.68 -14.42
CA GLU A 32 -4.88 17.45 -14.45
C GLU A 32 -4.02 16.28 -13.95
N PRO A 33 -4.25 15.72 -12.74
CA PRO A 33 -3.48 14.59 -12.26
C PRO A 33 -3.58 13.39 -13.21
N GLY A 34 -2.42 12.86 -13.63
CA GLY A 34 -2.30 11.75 -14.57
C GLY A 34 -1.53 10.58 -13.98
N LEU A 35 -2.12 9.37 -14.05
CA LEU A 35 -1.52 8.10 -13.62
C LEU A 35 -1.37 7.16 -14.81
N ALA A 36 -0.15 6.70 -15.06
CA ALA A 36 0.11 5.61 -15.99
C ALA A 36 0.22 4.29 -15.22
N VAL A 37 -0.56 3.31 -15.62
CA VAL A 37 -0.53 1.94 -15.09
C VAL A 37 -0.02 1.01 -16.18
N ILE A 38 1.02 0.25 -15.89
CA ILE A 38 1.59 -0.77 -16.78
C ILE A 38 1.19 -2.14 -16.27
N LEU A 39 0.67 -2.97 -17.17
CA LEU A 39 0.34 -4.38 -16.93
C LEU A 39 1.06 -5.26 -17.93
N VAL A 40 1.80 -6.24 -17.46
CA VAL A 40 2.53 -7.21 -18.29
C VAL A 40 1.95 -8.60 -18.08
N GLY A 41 1.56 -9.25 -19.18
CA GLY A 41 0.94 -10.58 -19.18
C GLY A 41 -0.54 -10.59 -18.80
N ASP A 42 -1.09 -11.80 -18.67
CA ASP A 42 -2.54 -12.05 -18.55
C ASP A 42 -2.94 -12.63 -17.17
N ASN A 43 -2.22 -12.33 -16.11
CA ASN A 43 -2.57 -12.79 -14.77
C ASN A 43 -3.95 -12.24 -14.33
N PRO A 44 -4.97 -13.09 -14.08
CA PRO A 44 -6.32 -12.62 -13.77
C PRO A 44 -6.41 -11.77 -12.49
N ALA A 45 -5.57 -12.05 -11.50
CA ALA A 45 -5.52 -11.25 -10.28
C ALA A 45 -4.98 -9.84 -10.57
N SER A 46 -3.92 -9.73 -11.37
CA SER A 46 -3.36 -8.44 -11.79
C SER A 46 -4.37 -7.61 -12.58
N HIS A 47 -5.11 -8.22 -13.52
CA HIS A 47 -6.20 -7.55 -14.24
C HIS A 47 -7.29 -7.01 -13.31
N SER A 48 -7.68 -7.80 -12.31
CA SER A 48 -8.69 -7.39 -11.32
C SER A 48 -8.20 -6.18 -10.49
N TYR A 49 -6.94 -6.19 -10.04
CA TYR A 49 -6.35 -5.09 -9.29
C TYR A 49 -6.25 -3.81 -10.14
N VAL A 50 -5.78 -3.92 -11.38
CA VAL A 50 -5.68 -2.78 -12.32
C VAL A 50 -7.05 -2.18 -12.59
N LYS A 51 -8.07 -3.01 -12.85
CA LYS A 51 -9.46 -2.54 -13.05
C LYS A 51 -9.99 -1.79 -11.82
N GLY A 52 -9.69 -2.28 -10.62
CA GLY A 52 -10.02 -1.60 -9.37
C GLY A 52 -9.36 -0.23 -9.25
N LYS A 53 -8.07 -0.13 -9.59
CA LYS A 53 -7.30 1.14 -9.61
C LYS A 53 -7.87 2.14 -10.61
N GLN A 54 -8.16 1.71 -11.85
CA GLN A 54 -8.77 2.57 -12.87
C GLN A 54 -10.14 3.11 -12.45
N LYS A 55 -10.99 2.24 -11.88
CA LYS A 55 -12.29 2.66 -11.34
C LYS A 55 -12.13 3.72 -10.26
N ALA A 56 -11.18 3.53 -9.34
CA ALA A 56 -10.92 4.48 -8.27
C ALA A 56 -10.35 5.81 -8.81
N CYS A 57 -9.50 5.78 -9.84
CA CYS A 57 -9.04 7.00 -10.51
C CYS A 57 -10.21 7.79 -11.12
N ALA A 58 -11.12 7.10 -11.83
CA ALA A 58 -12.30 7.73 -12.42
C ALA A 58 -13.23 8.34 -11.34
N GLU A 59 -13.38 7.67 -10.18
CA GLU A 59 -14.17 8.15 -9.04
C GLU A 59 -13.67 9.50 -8.50
N VAL A 60 -12.35 9.71 -8.46
CA VAL A 60 -11.76 10.95 -7.93
C VAL A 60 -11.38 11.95 -9.02
N GLY A 61 -11.56 11.62 -10.31
CA GLY A 61 -11.27 12.49 -11.43
C GLY A 61 -9.79 12.53 -11.86
N ILE A 62 -8.98 11.54 -11.48
CA ILE A 62 -7.61 11.35 -11.98
C ILE A 62 -7.66 10.74 -13.38
N ARG A 63 -6.92 11.30 -14.33
CA ARG A 63 -6.75 10.72 -15.68
C ARG A 63 -5.85 9.48 -15.56
N SER A 64 -6.39 8.30 -15.84
CA SER A 64 -5.63 7.05 -15.81
C SER A 64 -5.46 6.49 -17.21
N ILE A 65 -4.23 6.18 -17.59
CA ILE A 65 -3.92 5.42 -18.80
C ILE A 65 -3.43 4.03 -18.43
N LEU A 66 -3.88 3.04 -19.19
CA LEU A 66 -3.43 1.64 -19.05
C LEU A 66 -2.62 1.24 -20.27
N LEU A 67 -1.39 0.81 -20.04
CA LEU A 67 -0.51 0.20 -21.03
C LEU A 67 -0.41 -1.29 -20.74
N THR A 68 -0.87 -2.10 -21.68
CA THR A 68 -0.83 -3.58 -21.54
C THR A 68 0.18 -4.15 -22.52
N PHE A 69 1.05 -4.99 -22.01
CA PHE A 69 2.08 -5.67 -22.79
C PHE A 69 1.96 -7.19 -22.64
N PRO A 70 2.31 -7.97 -23.66
CA PRO A 70 2.35 -9.41 -23.56
C PRO A 70 3.46 -9.85 -22.57
N ASP A 71 3.34 -11.02 -22.00
CA ASP A 71 4.35 -11.63 -21.12
C ASP A 71 5.71 -11.85 -21.81
N THR A 72 5.76 -11.79 -23.15
CA THR A 72 6.96 -11.91 -23.97
C THR A 72 7.70 -10.59 -24.18
N ILE A 73 7.21 -9.46 -23.66
CA ILE A 73 7.92 -8.18 -23.80
C ILE A 73 9.33 -8.30 -23.17
N THR A 74 10.33 -7.75 -23.85
CA THR A 74 11.70 -7.74 -23.31
C THR A 74 11.81 -6.67 -22.20
N GLU A 75 12.70 -6.90 -21.23
CA GLU A 75 12.99 -5.89 -20.21
C GLU A 75 13.37 -4.56 -20.84
N ALA A 76 14.28 -4.56 -21.82
CA ALA A 76 14.72 -3.33 -22.48
C ALA A 76 13.56 -2.54 -23.12
N ALA A 77 12.59 -3.21 -23.74
CA ALA A 77 11.41 -2.55 -24.31
C ALA A 77 10.51 -1.97 -23.22
N LEU A 78 10.33 -2.67 -22.09
CA LEU A 78 9.56 -2.19 -20.96
C LEU A 78 10.22 -0.95 -20.31
N LEU A 79 11.54 -1.00 -20.10
CA LEU A 79 12.29 0.13 -19.54
C LEU A 79 12.21 1.37 -20.45
N GLU A 80 12.24 1.18 -21.77
CA GLU A 80 12.08 2.28 -22.73
C GLU A 80 10.69 2.93 -22.63
N GLN A 81 9.63 2.15 -22.47
CA GLN A 81 8.28 2.69 -22.23
C GLN A 81 8.22 3.51 -20.92
N ILE A 82 8.88 3.04 -19.87
CA ILE A 82 8.93 3.78 -18.59
C ILE A 82 9.69 5.11 -18.77
N LYS A 83 10.80 5.13 -19.52
CA LYS A 83 11.53 6.38 -19.81
C LYS A 83 10.68 7.39 -20.57
N GLN A 84 9.86 6.94 -21.53
CA GLN A 84 8.91 7.79 -22.23
C GLN A 84 7.86 8.38 -21.28
N LEU A 85 7.32 7.59 -20.36
CA LEU A 85 6.39 8.07 -19.32
C LEU A 85 7.08 9.04 -18.35
N ASN A 86 8.33 8.81 -18.00
CA ASN A 86 9.11 9.74 -17.18
C ASN A 86 9.23 11.12 -17.85
N ALA A 87 9.39 11.15 -19.17
CA ALA A 87 9.50 12.39 -19.96
C ALA A 87 8.15 13.07 -20.24
N ASP A 88 7.04 12.37 -20.10
CA ASP A 88 5.70 12.92 -20.37
C ASP A 88 5.24 13.83 -19.22
N PRO A 89 5.09 15.16 -19.46
CA PRO A 89 4.67 16.10 -18.43
C PRO A 89 3.20 15.93 -17.99
N SER A 90 2.39 15.21 -18.75
CA SER A 90 1.00 14.92 -18.42
C SER A 90 0.84 13.70 -17.50
N ILE A 91 1.92 12.96 -17.26
CA ILE A 91 1.97 11.81 -16.34
C ILE A 91 2.70 12.23 -15.06
N HIS A 92 1.98 12.20 -13.96
CA HIS A 92 2.48 12.58 -12.64
C HIS A 92 2.84 11.35 -11.79
N GLY A 93 2.22 10.21 -12.05
CA GLY A 93 2.52 8.94 -11.41
C GLY A 93 2.66 7.80 -12.40
N ILE A 94 3.56 6.87 -12.10
CA ILE A 94 3.78 5.64 -12.86
C ILE A 94 3.67 4.46 -11.90
N LEU A 95 2.89 3.47 -12.27
CA LEU A 95 2.75 2.22 -11.55
C LEU A 95 2.95 1.05 -12.49
N VAL A 96 3.86 0.15 -12.14
CA VAL A 96 4.01 -1.14 -12.82
C VAL A 96 3.41 -2.23 -11.94
N GLN A 97 2.38 -2.89 -12.42
CA GLN A 97 1.66 -3.92 -11.65
C GLN A 97 2.53 -5.17 -11.48
N LEU A 98 2.89 -5.45 -10.24
CA LEU A 98 3.61 -6.69 -9.88
C LEU A 98 2.63 -7.86 -9.69
N PRO A 99 3.08 -9.12 -9.84
CA PRO A 99 4.43 -9.53 -10.24
C PRO A 99 4.68 -9.39 -11.75
N LEU A 100 5.95 -9.30 -12.14
CA LEU A 100 6.39 -9.32 -13.53
C LEU A 100 6.79 -10.74 -13.97
N PRO A 101 6.86 -11.00 -15.30
CA PRO A 101 7.44 -12.23 -15.81
C PRO A 101 8.88 -12.47 -15.32
N PRO A 102 9.31 -13.73 -15.10
CA PRO A 102 10.61 -14.04 -14.46
C PRO A 102 11.87 -13.55 -15.19
N HIS A 103 11.76 -13.21 -16.49
CA HIS A 103 12.87 -12.70 -17.29
C HIS A 103 13.05 -11.17 -17.17
N ILE A 104 12.17 -10.49 -16.45
CA ILE A 104 12.24 -9.05 -16.20
C ILE A 104 12.64 -8.84 -14.73
N ASP A 105 13.70 -8.09 -14.50
CA ASP A 105 14.15 -7.73 -13.17
C ASP A 105 13.26 -6.61 -12.60
N GLU A 106 12.49 -6.93 -11.57
CA GLU A 106 11.58 -5.97 -10.91
C GLU A 106 12.33 -4.76 -10.34
N LEU A 107 13.59 -4.94 -9.88
CA LEU A 107 14.38 -3.84 -9.31
C LEU A 107 14.79 -2.86 -10.41
N ASN A 108 15.25 -3.34 -11.57
CA ASN A 108 15.57 -2.49 -12.71
C ASN A 108 14.35 -1.68 -13.16
N VAL A 109 13.17 -2.29 -13.15
CA VAL A 109 11.91 -1.63 -13.50
C VAL A 109 11.59 -0.52 -12.50
N ILE A 110 11.66 -0.81 -11.20
CA ILE A 110 11.39 0.16 -10.13
C ILE A 110 12.39 1.33 -10.21
N GLU A 111 13.68 1.04 -10.36
CA GLU A 111 14.73 2.07 -10.43
C GLU A 111 14.70 2.91 -11.72
N THR A 112 14.05 2.43 -12.77
CA THR A 112 13.87 3.19 -14.01
C THR A 112 12.75 4.23 -13.88
N ILE A 113 11.78 4.03 -13.00
CA ILE A 113 10.76 5.04 -12.71
C ILE A 113 11.43 6.23 -12.04
N ALA A 114 11.16 7.45 -12.51
CA ALA A 114 11.66 8.65 -11.85
C ALA A 114 11.12 8.74 -10.41
N PRO A 115 11.96 8.99 -9.38
CA PRO A 115 11.53 8.99 -7.98
C PRO A 115 10.33 9.91 -7.70
N GLU A 116 10.23 11.03 -8.42
CA GLU A 116 9.12 11.98 -8.35
C GLU A 116 7.82 11.49 -9.00
N LYS A 117 7.87 10.37 -9.74
CA LYS A 117 6.71 9.70 -10.35
C LYS A 117 6.46 8.30 -9.79
N ASP A 118 7.29 7.84 -8.86
CA ASP A 118 7.13 6.56 -8.15
C ASP A 118 6.02 6.67 -7.10
N VAL A 119 4.77 6.69 -7.54
CA VAL A 119 3.60 6.85 -6.66
C VAL A 119 3.23 5.58 -5.88
N ASP A 120 3.83 4.44 -6.21
CA ASP A 120 3.74 3.21 -5.41
C ASP A 120 4.70 3.23 -4.20
N GLY A 121 5.74 4.09 -4.26
CA GLY A 121 6.69 4.34 -3.18
C GLY A 121 7.73 3.24 -2.98
N PHE A 122 8.08 2.51 -4.03
CA PHE A 122 9.04 1.39 -3.95
C PHE A 122 10.45 1.74 -4.38
N HIS A 123 10.64 2.90 -5.03
CA HIS A 123 11.95 3.33 -5.49
C HIS A 123 12.93 3.47 -4.30
N PRO A 124 14.17 2.94 -4.40
CA PRO A 124 15.15 2.98 -3.31
C PRO A 124 15.40 4.38 -2.74
N ILE A 125 15.34 5.42 -3.57
CA ILE A 125 15.45 6.82 -3.13
C ILE A 125 14.28 7.20 -2.21
N ASN A 126 13.04 6.86 -2.57
CA ASN A 126 11.87 7.15 -1.74
C ASN A 126 11.91 6.35 -0.43
N ILE A 127 12.28 5.08 -0.49
CA ILE A 127 12.47 4.25 0.72
C ILE A 127 13.56 4.84 1.62
N GLY A 128 14.72 5.23 1.07
CA GLY A 128 15.80 5.84 1.84
C GLY A 128 15.38 7.16 2.49
N ARG A 129 14.72 8.04 1.75
CA ARG A 129 14.17 9.30 2.26
C ARG A 129 13.14 9.07 3.37
N MET A 130 12.24 8.11 3.17
CA MET A 130 11.27 7.72 4.19
C MET A 130 11.96 7.28 5.48
N MET A 131 13.00 6.45 5.40
CA MET A 131 13.74 5.95 6.58
C MET A 131 14.41 7.07 7.38
N ILE A 132 14.90 8.11 6.72
CA ILE A 132 15.60 9.24 7.39
C ILE A 132 14.66 10.44 7.66
N GLY A 133 13.35 10.25 7.50
CA GLY A 133 12.33 11.27 7.81
C GLY A 133 12.23 12.40 6.80
N GLN A 134 12.81 12.25 5.61
CA GLN A 134 12.66 13.21 4.51
C GLN A 134 11.34 13.02 3.77
N LYS A 135 10.92 14.03 3.01
CA LYS A 135 9.75 13.97 2.14
C LYS A 135 9.97 12.94 1.04
N ALA A 136 9.04 12.00 0.91
CA ALA A 136 9.04 10.92 -0.08
C ALA A 136 7.64 10.41 -0.32
N PHE A 137 7.41 9.75 -1.46
CA PHE A 137 6.22 8.92 -1.62
C PHE A 137 6.37 7.69 -0.74
N LEU A 138 5.37 7.45 0.09
CA LEU A 138 5.34 6.32 1.00
C LEU A 138 4.73 5.11 0.29
N PRO A 139 5.24 3.88 0.52
CA PRO A 139 4.63 2.67 0.00
C PRO A 139 3.14 2.61 0.33
N CYS A 140 2.30 2.39 -0.69
CA CYS A 140 0.85 2.59 -0.57
C CYS A 140 0.19 1.71 0.49
N THR A 141 0.54 0.41 0.58
CA THR A 141 -0.02 -0.49 1.60
C THR A 141 0.41 -0.11 3.01
N PRO A 142 1.70 0.09 3.32
CA PRO A 142 2.15 0.61 4.60
C PRO A 142 1.50 1.93 5.00
N TYR A 143 1.38 2.86 4.07
CA TYR A 143 0.74 4.16 4.32
C TYR A 143 -0.75 3.99 4.63
N GLY A 144 -1.45 3.13 3.89
CA GLY A 144 -2.84 2.80 4.18
C GLY A 144 -3.04 2.19 5.57
N ILE A 145 -2.13 1.31 5.99
CA ILE A 145 -2.15 0.71 7.34
C ILE A 145 -1.97 1.78 8.41
N LEU A 146 -0.97 2.66 8.25
CA LEU A 146 -0.76 3.77 9.18
C LEU A 146 -1.99 4.66 9.27
N PHE A 147 -2.57 5.05 8.14
CA PHE A 147 -3.79 5.85 8.09
C PHE A 147 -4.97 5.18 8.81
N MET A 148 -5.15 3.87 8.64
CA MET A 148 -6.20 3.11 9.33
C MET A 148 -6.03 3.15 10.85
N VAL A 149 -4.81 3.01 11.37
CA VAL A 149 -4.54 3.09 12.81
C VAL A 149 -4.70 4.53 13.32
N GLN A 150 -4.23 5.53 12.59
CA GLN A 150 -4.42 6.95 12.92
C GLN A 150 -5.91 7.33 13.02
N SER A 151 -6.76 6.75 12.16
CA SER A 151 -8.20 7.02 12.16
C SER A 151 -8.91 6.57 13.45
N LEU A 152 -8.28 5.69 14.23
CA LEU A 152 -8.81 5.26 15.53
C LEU A 152 -8.59 6.30 16.65
N GLY A 153 -7.80 7.35 16.40
CA GLY A 153 -7.46 8.36 17.40
C GLY A 153 -6.54 7.82 18.51
N VAL A 154 -5.85 6.72 18.28
CA VAL A 154 -4.93 6.11 19.24
C VAL A 154 -3.57 6.80 19.18
N ASP A 155 -3.05 7.23 20.32
CA ASP A 155 -1.67 7.67 20.43
C ASP A 155 -0.73 6.47 20.28
N MET A 156 0.12 6.53 19.25
CA MET A 156 1.09 5.47 18.95
C MET A 156 2.42 5.64 19.69
N ALA A 157 2.66 6.80 20.27
CA ALA A 157 3.91 7.05 21.02
C ALA A 157 4.05 6.07 22.17
N GLY A 158 5.19 5.37 22.22
CA GLY A 158 5.49 4.36 23.22
C GLY A 158 4.75 3.03 23.07
N LYS A 159 3.83 2.88 22.12
CA LYS A 159 3.18 1.59 21.85
C LYS A 159 4.15 0.59 21.24
N HIS A 160 3.98 -0.69 21.61
CA HIS A 160 4.74 -1.77 21.01
C HIS A 160 4.01 -2.26 19.75
N VAL A 161 4.64 -2.07 18.60
CA VAL A 161 4.17 -2.55 17.30
C VAL A 161 4.98 -3.79 16.92
N VAL A 162 4.31 -4.90 16.68
CA VAL A 162 4.94 -6.10 16.13
C VAL A 162 4.49 -6.31 14.71
N VAL A 163 5.45 -6.38 13.80
CA VAL A 163 5.23 -6.64 12.37
C VAL A 163 5.62 -8.07 12.06
N VAL A 164 4.67 -8.89 11.65
CA VAL A 164 4.91 -10.26 11.18
C VAL A 164 5.01 -10.24 9.67
N GLY A 165 6.23 -10.30 9.17
CA GLY A 165 6.59 -10.16 7.77
C GLY A 165 7.75 -9.17 7.58
N ARG A 166 8.56 -9.38 6.51
CA ARG A 166 9.74 -8.53 6.23
C ARG A 166 9.94 -8.27 4.74
N SER A 167 8.86 -8.25 3.97
CA SER A 167 8.93 -7.88 2.56
C SER A 167 9.39 -6.43 2.39
N ASN A 168 10.02 -6.12 1.26
CA ASN A 168 10.45 -4.77 0.95
C ASN A 168 9.28 -3.83 0.66
N ILE A 169 8.16 -4.39 0.23
CA ILE A 169 6.97 -3.60 -0.19
C ILE A 169 5.97 -3.35 0.95
N VAL A 170 5.97 -4.16 2.02
CA VAL A 170 5.03 -4.02 3.15
C VAL A 170 5.73 -4.09 4.49
N GLY A 171 6.32 -5.25 4.83
CA GLY A 171 6.77 -5.52 6.21
C GLY A 171 7.81 -4.52 6.72
N LYS A 172 8.90 -4.32 5.97
CA LYS A 172 9.94 -3.35 6.36
C LYS A 172 9.40 -1.92 6.41
N PRO A 173 8.77 -1.39 5.34
CA PRO A 173 8.31 -0.01 5.35
C PRO A 173 7.21 0.28 6.38
N VAL A 174 6.28 -0.63 6.65
CA VAL A 174 5.24 -0.37 7.64
C VAL A 174 5.82 -0.15 9.04
N GLY A 175 6.78 -0.97 9.46
CA GLY A 175 7.42 -0.75 10.76
C GLY A 175 8.18 0.56 10.83
N GLN A 176 8.82 1.01 9.73
CA GLN A 176 9.47 2.32 9.68
C GLN A 176 8.47 3.47 9.82
N LEU A 177 7.27 3.36 9.24
CA LEU A 177 6.24 4.37 9.41
C LEU A 177 5.76 4.47 10.86
N PHE A 178 5.56 3.34 11.54
CA PHE A 178 5.20 3.35 12.97
C PHE A 178 6.33 3.84 13.87
N LEU A 179 7.60 3.56 13.52
CA LEU A 179 8.75 4.13 14.23
C LEU A 179 8.76 5.66 14.14
N ARG A 180 8.38 6.25 13.01
CA ARG A 180 8.23 7.71 12.85
C ARG A 180 7.12 8.29 13.72
N GLU A 181 6.11 7.50 14.06
CA GLU A 181 5.05 7.87 15.02
C GLU A 181 5.45 7.57 16.47
N HIS A 182 6.73 7.44 16.74
CA HIS A 182 7.33 7.19 18.05
C HIS A 182 6.94 5.85 18.71
N ALA A 183 6.51 4.87 17.94
CA ALA A 183 6.28 3.51 18.43
C ALA A 183 7.60 2.73 18.59
N THR A 184 7.60 1.73 19.45
CA THR A 184 8.66 0.70 19.53
C THR A 184 8.29 -0.42 18.57
N VAL A 185 9.18 -0.80 17.65
CA VAL A 185 8.86 -1.75 16.59
C VAL A 185 9.70 -3.01 16.66
N THR A 186 9.05 -4.16 16.63
CA THR A 186 9.67 -5.48 16.52
C THR A 186 9.27 -6.14 15.21
N TYR A 187 10.25 -6.65 14.45
CA TYR A 187 10.01 -7.42 13.24
C TYR A 187 10.12 -8.91 13.51
N CYS A 188 9.08 -9.67 13.14
CA CYS A 188 9.06 -11.13 13.16
C CYS A 188 9.00 -11.70 11.75
N HIS A 189 9.58 -12.87 11.56
CA HIS A 189 9.66 -13.52 10.26
C HIS A 189 9.80 -15.05 10.39
N SER A 190 9.95 -15.77 9.30
CA SER A 190 10.03 -17.25 9.27
C SER A 190 11.18 -17.88 10.09
N LYS A 191 12.12 -17.07 10.58
CA LYS A 191 13.23 -17.52 11.44
C LYS A 191 13.06 -17.07 12.90
N THR A 192 11.98 -16.36 13.22
CA THR A 192 11.67 -15.95 14.60
C THR A 192 11.35 -17.17 15.44
N LYS A 193 12.05 -17.31 16.56
CA LYS A 193 11.75 -18.34 17.57
C LYS A 193 10.56 -17.89 18.40
N ASP A 194 9.67 -18.81 18.74
CA ASP A 194 8.48 -18.54 19.55
C ASP A 194 7.70 -17.30 19.10
N LEU A 195 7.15 -17.39 17.89
CA LEU A 195 6.41 -16.27 17.27
C LEU A 195 5.28 -15.79 18.18
N ALA A 196 4.55 -16.69 18.82
CA ALA A 196 3.42 -16.37 19.68
C ALA A 196 3.86 -15.53 20.90
N ALA A 197 5.00 -15.85 21.53
CA ALA A 197 5.53 -15.06 22.64
C ALA A 197 5.89 -13.62 22.20
N MET A 198 6.39 -13.45 20.97
CA MET A 198 6.69 -12.13 20.42
C MET A 198 5.43 -11.34 20.09
N THR A 199 4.47 -11.96 19.41
CA THR A 199 3.25 -11.27 18.95
C THR A 199 2.30 -10.91 20.09
N ARG A 200 2.25 -11.69 21.18
CA ARG A 200 1.47 -11.36 22.39
C ARG A 200 1.96 -10.11 23.13
N GLN A 201 3.12 -9.56 22.78
CA GLN A 201 3.59 -8.30 23.37
C GLN A 201 3.04 -7.08 22.65
N ALA A 202 2.43 -7.26 21.48
CA ALA A 202 2.01 -6.18 20.62
C ALA A 202 0.77 -5.44 21.13
N ASP A 203 0.87 -4.12 21.27
CA ASP A 203 -0.30 -3.24 21.36
C ASP A 203 -0.95 -3.10 19.99
N ILE A 204 -0.12 -3.12 18.94
CA ILE A 204 -0.54 -3.10 17.52
C ILE A 204 0.18 -4.24 16.81
N LEU A 205 -0.58 -5.20 16.28
CA LEU A 205 -0.07 -6.36 15.56
C LEU A 205 -0.39 -6.22 14.08
N ILE A 206 0.63 -6.21 13.23
CA ILE A 206 0.50 -6.12 11.77
C ILE A 206 0.96 -7.43 11.16
N VAL A 207 0.10 -8.11 10.42
CA VAL A 207 0.37 -9.45 9.86
C VAL A 207 0.38 -9.37 8.34
N ALA A 208 1.55 -9.63 7.74
CA ALA A 208 1.78 -9.52 6.30
C ALA A 208 2.72 -10.65 5.80
N VAL A 209 2.25 -11.90 5.85
CA VAL A 209 3.04 -13.09 5.53
C VAL A 209 2.52 -13.88 4.32
N GLY A 210 1.28 -13.60 3.87
CA GLY A 210 0.66 -14.31 2.76
C GLY A 210 0.41 -15.80 3.07
N ARG A 211 0.05 -16.12 4.32
CA ARG A 211 -0.28 -17.46 4.78
C ARG A 211 -1.63 -17.48 5.47
N ALA A 212 -2.59 -18.12 4.82
CA ALA A 212 -3.95 -18.20 5.32
C ALA A 212 -4.04 -18.68 6.79
N ASN A 213 -4.76 -17.94 7.63
CA ASN A 213 -5.11 -18.31 8.99
C ASN A 213 -3.92 -18.69 9.91
N MET A 214 -2.77 -18.07 9.70
CA MET A 214 -1.55 -18.39 10.46
C MET A 214 -1.62 -17.90 11.91
N ILE A 215 -2.21 -16.72 12.15
CA ILE A 215 -2.28 -16.06 13.46
C ILE A 215 -3.65 -16.33 14.11
N GLY A 216 -3.65 -16.98 15.25
CA GLY A 216 -4.84 -17.25 16.07
C GLY A 216 -4.90 -16.41 17.34
N ALA A 217 -5.91 -16.64 18.18
CA ALA A 217 -6.09 -15.95 19.46
C ALA A 217 -4.87 -16.07 20.39
N ASP A 218 -4.19 -17.20 20.37
CA ASP A 218 -2.99 -17.50 21.15
C ASP A 218 -1.76 -16.66 20.78
N HIS A 219 -1.82 -15.95 19.65
CA HIS A 219 -0.78 -15.01 19.17
C HIS A 219 -1.07 -13.55 19.51
N VAL A 220 -2.24 -13.24 20.06
CA VAL A 220 -2.71 -11.87 20.19
C VAL A 220 -2.81 -11.48 21.67
N LYS A 221 -2.27 -10.30 22.01
CA LYS A 221 -2.48 -9.67 23.31
C LYS A 221 -3.94 -9.24 23.43
N GLU A 222 -4.56 -9.49 24.58
CA GLU A 222 -5.90 -8.99 24.86
C GLU A 222 -5.98 -7.47 24.69
N GLY A 223 -6.97 -7.00 23.93
CA GLY A 223 -7.16 -5.60 23.63
C GLY A 223 -6.22 -5.01 22.56
N ALA A 224 -5.41 -5.82 21.89
CA ALA A 224 -4.55 -5.34 20.80
C ALA A 224 -5.34 -4.86 19.59
N ILE A 225 -4.74 -3.94 18.83
CA ILE A 225 -5.19 -3.57 17.49
C ILE A 225 -4.53 -4.54 16.50
N VAL A 226 -5.31 -5.23 15.68
CA VAL A 226 -4.80 -6.23 14.73
C VAL A 226 -5.10 -5.80 13.29
N ILE A 227 -4.05 -5.66 12.49
CA ILE A 227 -4.12 -5.32 11.06
C ILE A 227 -3.71 -6.54 10.24
N ASP A 228 -4.67 -7.15 9.59
CA ASP A 228 -4.45 -8.27 8.69
C ASP A 228 -4.26 -7.75 7.26
N VAL A 229 -3.05 -7.88 6.75
CA VAL A 229 -2.66 -7.44 5.40
C VAL A 229 -2.78 -8.59 4.39
N GLY A 230 -2.86 -9.83 4.88
CA GLY A 230 -2.92 -11.00 4.04
C GLY A 230 -4.15 -11.05 3.14
N VAL A 231 -3.95 -11.47 1.90
CA VAL A 231 -5.05 -11.80 0.97
C VAL A 231 -4.75 -13.15 0.37
N ASN A 232 -5.40 -14.17 0.87
CA ASN A 232 -5.22 -15.55 0.44
C ASN A 232 -6.51 -16.06 -0.20
N ARG A 233 -6.38 -16.82 -1.29
CA ARG A 233 -7.52 -17.50 -1.92
C ARG A 233 -7.54 -18.95 -1.48
N LEU A 234 -8.61 -19.35 -0.82
CA LEU A 234 -8.84 -20.73 -0.41
C LEU A 234 -9.28 -21.60 -1.61
N GLU A 235 -9.21 -22.92 -1.46
CA GLU A 235 -9.63 -23.89 -2.49
C GLU A 235 -11.09 -23.68 -2.94
N ASN A 236 -11.96 -23.25 -2.03
CA ASN A 236 -13.37 -22.92 -2.33
C ASN A 236 -13.56 -21.55 -3.01
N GLY A 237 -12.47 -20.88 -3.39
CA GLY A 237 -12.48 -19.57 -4.04
C GLY A 237 -12.69 -18.37 -3.12
N LYS A 238 -13.01 -18.57 -1.83
CA LYS A 238 -13.17 -17.49 -0.86
C LYS A 238 -11.83 -16.85 -0.52
N LEU A 239 -11.87 -15.56 -0.23
CA LEU A 239 -10.70 -14.83 0.28
C LEU A 239 -10.67 -14.89 1.81
N CYS A 240 -9.48 -15.06 2.35
CA CYS A 240 -9.21 -14.91 3.78
C CYS A 240 -7.88 -14.19 3.99
N GLY A 241 -7.66 -13.73 5.22
CA GLY A 241 -6.41 -13.12 5.65
C GLY A 241 -5.39 -14.12 6.19
N ASP A 242 -4.34 -13.57 6.77
CA ASP A 242 -3.31 -14.31 7.51
C ASP A 242 -3.77 -14.59 8.96
N VAL A 243 -4.83 -13.92 9.41
CA VAL A 243 -5.37 -14.00 10.77
C VAL A 243 -6.63 -14.86 10.78
N ARG A 244 -6.78 -15.71 11.81
CA ARG A 244 -8.02 -16.44 12.09
C ARG A 244 -9.05 -15.47 12.65
N PHE A 245 -9.80 -14.85 11.75
CA PHE A 245 -10.67 -13.72 12.05
C PHE A 245 -11.61 -13.96 13.23
N GLU A 246 -12.35 -15.07 13.23
CA GLU A 246 -13.35 -15.34 14.27
C GLU A 246 -12.74 -15.60 15.66
N GLU A 247 -11.54 -16.18 15.72
CA GLU A 247 -10.83 -16.37 16.99
C GLU A 247 -10.28 -15.03 17.53
N VAL A 248 -9.59 -14.27 16.66
CA VAL A 248 -8.92 -13.03 17.04
C VAL A 248 -9.91 -11.92 17.37
N LYS A 249 -11.05 -11.91 16.73
CA LYS A 249 -12.15 -10.98 17.00
C LYS A 249 -12.60 -10.99 18.47
N GLU A 250 -12.48 -12.11 19.17
CA GLU A 250 -12.88 -12.22 20.59
C GLU A 250 -11.80 -11.72 21.57
N VAL A 251 -10.57 -11.45 21.07
CA VAL A 251 -9.42 -11.07 21.89
C VAL A 251 -8.96 -9.64 21.61
N ALA A 252 -8.97 -9.22 20.35
CA ALA A 252 -8.54 -7.90 19.93
C ALA A 252 -9.56 -6.81 20.30
N SER A 253 -9.09 -5.55 20.41
CA SER A 253 -9.97 -4.37 20.51
C SER A 253 -10.44 -3.90 19.12
N TYR A 254 -9.55 -3.99 18.13
CA TYR A 254 -9.83 -3.62 16.74
C TYR A 254 -9.23 -4.68 15.80
N LEU A 255 -9.93 -4.94 14.71
CA LEU A 255 -9.50 -5.92 13.71
C LEU A 255 -9.93 -5.50 12.31
N THR A 256 -9.02 -5.60 11.34
CA THR A 256 -9.37 -5.43 9.92
C THR A 256 -9.96 -6.70 9.32
N PRO A 257 -11.03 -6.63 8.52
CA PRO A 257 -11.57 -7.79 7.81
C PRO A 257 -10.78 -8.07 6.51
N VAL A 258 -10.83 -9.30 6.02
CA VAL A 258 -10.36 -9.65 4.68
C VAL A 258 -11.48 -10.40 3.94
N PRO A 259 -11.94 -9.88 2.79
CA PRO A 259 -11.62 -8.61 2.13
C PRO A 259 -12.18 -7.38 2.89
N LYS A 260 -12.03 -6.19 2.31
CA LYS A 260 -12.56 -4.88 2.78
C LYS A 260 -11.75 -4.20 3.89
N GLY A 261 -10.61 -4.76 4.28
CA GLY A 261 -9.66 -4.13 5.19
C GLY A 261 -8.62 -3.28 4.45
N VAL A 262 -7.36 -3.73 4.44
CA VAL A 262 -6.21 -2.98 3.93
C VAL A 262 -6.27 -2.70 2.42
N GLY A 263 -6.78 -3.62 1.60
CA GLY A 263 -6.77 -3.50 0.13
C GLY A 263 -7.39 -2.20 -0.42
N PRO A 264 -8.60 -1.79 -0.01
CA PRO A 264 -9.20 -0.52 -0.43
C PRO A 264 -8.33 0.71 -0.09
N MET A 265 -7.63 0.67 1.04
CA MET A 265 -6.74 1.75 1.46
C MET A 265 -5.45 1.80 0.65
N THR A 266 -4.89 0.66 0.23
CA THR A 266 -3.75 0.62 -0.70
C THR A 266 -4.05 1.40 -1.98
N ILE A 267 -5.20 1.15 -2.60
CA ILE A 267 -5.63 1.86 -3.80
C ILE A 267 -5.81 3.36 -3.50
N THR A 268 -6.41 3.70 -2.37
CA THR A 268 -6.65 5.10 -2.00
C THR A 268 -5.36 5.87 -1.77
N MET A 269 -4.33 5.24 -1.18
CA MET A 269 -3.02 5.89 -1.00
C MET A 269 -2.25 6.05 -2.32
N LEU A 270 -2.44 5.15 -3.29
CA LEU A 270 -1.94 5.35 -4.65
C LEU A 270 -2.52 6.62 -5.28
N LEU A 271 -3.84 6.83 -5.15
CA LEU A 271 -4.49 8.05 -5.62
C LEU A 271 -3.97 9.29 -4.89
N HIS A 272 -3.80 9.20 -3.58
CA HIS A 272 -3.22 10.28 -2.76
C HIS A 272 -1.82 10.65 -3.25
N ASN A 273 -0.91 9.68 -3.41
CA ASN A 273 0.43 9.91 -3.92
C ASN A 273 0.41 10.52 -5.33
N THR A 274 -0.51 10.10 -6.19
CA THR A 274 -0.66 10.67 -7.55
C THR A 274 -1.10 12.14 -7.51
N VAL A 275 -2.02 12.49 -6.61
CA VAL A 275 -2.46 13.88 -6.40
C VAL A 275 -1.32 14.74 -5.85
N GLU A 276 -0.55 14.22 -4.89
CA GLU A 276 0.63 14.91 -4.37
C GLU A 276 1.70 15.13 -5.45
N ALA A 277 1.97 14.12 -6.29
CA ALA A 277 2.90 14.24 -7.41
C ALA A 277 2.47 15.35 -8.38
N ALA A 278 1.19 15.40 -8.73
CA ALA A 278 0.64 16.45 -9.60
C ALA A 278 0.73 17.84 -8.96
N ARG A 279 0.51 17.95 -7.65
CA ARG A 279 0.64 19.20 -6.90
C ARG A 279 2.08 19.71 -6.89
N GLU A 280 3.05 18.83 -6.65
CA GLU A 280 4.48 19.19 -6.66
C GLU A 280 4.95 19.62 -8.04
N TYR A 281 4.51 18.93 -9.08
CA TYR A 281 4.80 19.32 -10.47
C TYR A 281 4.27 20.74 -10.75
N GLY A 282 3.05 21.05 -10.35
CA GLY A 282 2.47 22.38 -10.50
C GLY A 282 3.26 23.48 -9.80
N HIS A 283 3.75 23.21 -8.59
CA HIS A 283 4.60 24.18 -7.87
C HIS A 283 5.93 24.47 -8.59
N GLN A 284 6.54 23.44 -9.19
CA GLN A 284 7.79 23.62 -9.95
C GLN A 284 7.58 24.43 -11.25
N GLN A 285 6.41 24.35 -11.88
CA GLN A 285 6.09 25.14 -13.07
C GLN A 285 5.88 26.63 -12.76
N VAL A 286 5.37 26.97 -11.58
CA VAL A 286 5.13 28.37 -11.16
C VAL A 286 6.45 29.06 -10.76
N GLN A 287 7.49 28.29 -10.41
CA GLN A 287 8.81 28.84 -10.01
C GLN A 287 9.79 28.99 -11.17
N ARG A 288 9.42 28.56 -12.37
CA ARG A 288 10.18 28.74 -13.63
C ARG A 288 9.59 29.87 -14.43
#